data_8f2a2a500da9e0f227ba652d7bb76002
#
_entry.id   8f2a2a500da9e0f227ba652d7bb76002
#
_cell.length_a   1.000
_cell.length_b   1.000
_cell.length_c   1.000
_cell.angle_alpha   90.00
_cell.angle_beta   90.00
_cell.angle_gamma   90.00
#
_symmetry.space_group_name_H-M   'P 1'
#
loop_
_entity.id
_entity.type
_entity.pdbx_description
1 polymer ?
#
loop_
_entity_poly.entity_id
_entity_poly.type
_entity_poly.pdbx_seq_one_letter_code
_entity_poly.pdbx_strand_id
1 'polypeptide(L)'
;MRGANVMQESLFTVKRLEDFVPQAHPLRDIRELLNTALRQMDADFNTLYADRGRYSIAPEKLLRALMLQSLYGIRSERQLCEHLEYNLLYRGFVGISMDDAVWDHASFTTHRDRLMEHDAVRTLFGNIVAQAEAAGLLSDEHFCVDGTLIRAWASNKSLVPRDGEPPPTRGPKNNPEVDFKNQTRKNDTPVSKTDPEAMLARKSKNEGAYPSYTSHVLMENRSPVSPSVCSC
;
A
#
# COMPACT_ATOMS: atom_id res chain seq x y z
N MET A 1 -18.99 30.56 -31.88
CA MET A 1 -19.92 31.22 -30.90
C MET A 1 -19.46 30.84 -29.47
N ARG A 2 -19.37 31.81 -28.59
CA ARG A 2 -19.06 31.58 -27.17
C ARG A 2 -20.29 30.97 -26.50
N GLY A 3 -20.16 29.80 -25.83
CA GLY A 3 -21.23 29.23 -25.04
C GLY A 3 -21.56 30.09 -23.81
N ALA A 4 -22.83 30.09 -23.37
CA ALA A 4 -23.27 30.79 -22.20
C ALA A 4 -22.66 30.11 -20.92
N ASN A 5 -22.10 30.89 -20.01
CA ASN A 5 -21.65 30.42 -18.69
C ASN A 5 -22.84 30.42 -17.71
N VAL A 6 -23.77 29.48 -17.93
CA VAL A 6 -24.95 29.29 -17.10
C VAL A 6 -24.94 27.87 -16.56
N MET A 7 -25.00 27.70 -15.24
CA MET A 7 -25.20 26.42 -14.58
C MET A 7 -26.65 26.34 -14.07
N GLN A 8 -27.38 25.35 -14.57
CA GLN A 8 -28.71 25.06 -14.08
C GLN A 8 -28.59 23.99 -13.00
N GLU A 9 -28.90 24.35 -11.78
CA GLU A 9 -28.95 23.42 -10.65
C GLU A 9 -30.24 22.61 -10.71
N SER A 10 -30.09 21.29 -10.80
CA SER A 10 -31.21 20.36 -10.71
C SER A 10 -31.40 19.91 -9.26
N LEU A 11 -32.63 20.07 -8.73
CA LEU A 11 -32.99 19.61 -7.39
C LEU A 11 -32.94 18.10 -7.25
N PHE A 12 -33.13 17.36 -8.34
CA PHE A 12 -33.12 15.90 -8.35
C PHE A 12 -32.40 15.36 -9.58
N THR A 13 -31.56 14.34 -9.37
CA THR A 13 -30.91 13.59 -10.45
C THR A 13 -31.39 12.14 -10.42
N VAL A 14 -32.04 11.67 -11.49
CA VAL A 14 -32.50 10.28 -11.62
C VAL A 14 -31.50 9.51 -12.48
N LYS A 15 -30.26 9.39 -11.99
CA LYS A 15 -29.21 8.59 -12.64
C LYS A 15 -28.56 7.66 -11.61
N ARG A 16 -28.29 6.43 -12.03
CA ARG A 16 -27.50 5.51 -11.20
C ARG A 16 -26.03 5.95 -11.25
N LEU A 17 -25.29 5.67 -10.18
CA LEU A 17 -23.85 5.96 -10.11
C LEU A 17 -23.08 5.33 -11.29
N GLU A 18 -23.49 4.14 -11.71
CA GLU A 18 -22.94 3.41 -12.86
C GLU A 18 -23.10 4.17 -14.19
N ASP A 19 -24.11 5.02 -14.34
CA ASP A 19 -24.38 5.76 -15.58
C ASP A 19 -23.42 6.95 -15.78
N PHE A 20 -22.72 7.35 -14.70
CA PHE A 20 -21.70 8.41 -14.75
C PHE A 20 -20.34 7.89 -15.21
N VAL A 21 -20.12 6.58 -15.15
CA VAL A 21 -18.83 5.96 -15.52
C VAL A 21 -18.92 5.43 -16.96
N PRO A 22 -18.04 5.86 -17.88
CA PRO A 22 -18.02 5.33 -19.24
C PRO A 22 -17.90 3.81 -19.25
N GLN A 23 -18.60 3.16 -20.19
CA GLN A 23 -18.61 1.68 -20.29
C GLN A 23 -17.21 1.10 -20.55
N ALA A 24 -16.37 1.81 -21.32
CA ALA A 24 -14.99 1.40 -21.63
C ALA A 24 -13.97 1.84 -20.55
N HIS A 25 -14.41 2.28 -19.38
CA HIS A 25 -13.47 2.74 -18.36
C HIS A 25 -12.74 1.55 -17.70
N PRO A 26 -11.39 1.53 -17.64
CA PRO A 26 -10.61 0.39 -17.14
C PRO A 26 -10.96 -0.06 -15.71
N LEU A 27 -11.42 0.85 -14.86
CA LEU A 27 -11.84 0.49 -13.49
C LEU A 27 -13.05 -0.47 -13.45
N ARG A 28 -13.82 -0.61 -14.53
CA ARG A 28 -14.92 -1.58 -14.58
C ARG A 28 -14.38 -3.00 -14.58
N ASP A 29 -13.45 -3.29 -15.49
CA ASP A 29 -12.83 -4.60 -15.60
C ASP A 29 -12.02 -4.94 -14.33
N ILE A 30 -11.27 -3.96 -13.82
CA ILE A 30 -10.52 -4.12 -12.57
C ILE A 30 -11.47 -4.42 -11.40
N ARG A 31 -12.63 -3.76 -11.34
CA ARG A 31 -13.63 -4.01 -10.29
C ARG A 31 -14.21 -5.41 -10.37
N GLU A 32 -14.45 -5.93 -11.57
CA GLU A 32 -14.97 -7.30 -11.76
C GLU A 32 -13.95 -8.36 -11.32
N LEU A 33 -12.68 -8.21 -11.73
CA LEU A 33 -11.58 -9.07 -11.28
C LEU A 33 -11.45 -9.04 -9.75
N LEU A 34 -11.46 -7.84 -9.18
CA LEU A 34 -11.37 -7.64 -7.75
C LEU A 34 -12.56 -8.25 -6.99
N ASN A 35 -13.78 -8.06 -7.49
CA ASN A 35 -14.98 -8.66 -6.91
C ASN A 35 -14.94 -10.19 -6.92
N THR A 36 -14.35 -10.79 -7.94
CA THR A 36 -14.18 -12.23 -8.02
C THR A 36 -13.19 -12.74 -6.97
N ALA A 37 -12.06 -12.03 -6.79
CA ALA A 37 -11.09 -12.35 -5.74
C ALA A 37 -11.67 -12.16 -4.32
N LEU A 38 -12.43 -11.09 -4.10
CA LEU A 38 -13.06 -10.79 -2.81
C LEU A 38 -14.11 -11.81 -2.42
N ARG A 39 -14.91 -12.32 -3.36
CA ARG A 39 -15.89 -13.39 -3.08
C ARG A 39 -15.23 -14.68 -2.58
N GLN A 40 -14.01 -14.97 -3.02
CA GLN A 40 -13.26 -16.13 -2.53
C GLN A 40 -12.81 -15.96 -1.06
N MET A 41 -12.78 -14.72 -0.56
CA MET A 41 -12.37 -14.37 0.81
C MET A 41 -13.55 -14.24 1.80
N ASP A 42 -14.78 -14.47 1.39
CA ASP A 42 -15.96 -14.31 2.26
C ASP A 42 -15.86 -15.13 3.56
N ALA A 43 -15.36 -16.35 3.48
CA ALA A 43 -15.17 -17.20 4.65
C ALA A 43 -14.15 -16.61 5.64
N ASP A 44 -13.05 -16.06 5.11
CA ASP A 44 -12.00 -15.45 5.92
C ASP A 44 -12.53 -14.18 6.60
N PHE A 45 -13.28 -13.34 5.87
CA PHE A 45 -13.89 -12.15 6.45
C PHE A 45 -14.85 -12.46 7.59
N ASN A 46 -15.64 -13.51 7.46
CA ASN A 46 -16.55 -13.92 8.53
C ASN A 46 -15.82 -14.33 9.82
N THR A 47 -14.59 -14.81 9.73
CA THR A 47 -13.78 -15.14 10.91
C THR A 47 -13.16 -13.91 11.58
N LEU A 48 -12.96 -12.83 10.83
CA LEU A 48 -12.32 -11.61 11.32
C LEU A 48 -13.26 -10.69 12.11
N TYR A 49 -14.57 -10.86 11.93
CA TYR A 49 -15.56 -9.98 12.52
C TYR A 49 -16.44 -10.75 13.50
N ALA A 50 -16.72 -10.13 14.65
CA ALA A 50 -17.61 -10.71 15.65
C ALA A 50 -19.07 -10.63 15.21
N ASP A 51 -19.86 -11.63 15.60
CA ASP A 51 -21.31 -11.72 15.29
C ASP A 51 -22.13 -10.61 15.98
N ARG A 52 -21.57 -9.92 16.97
CA ARG A 52 -22.25 -8.90 17.77
C ARG A 52 -21.42 -7.63 17.86
N GLY A 53 -22.09 -6.47 17.83
CA GLY A 53 -21.46 -5.17 17.98
C GLY A 53 -21.93 -4.15 16.95
N ARG A 54 -21.23 -3.00 16.90
CA ARG A 54 -21.48 -1.96 15.89
C ARG A 54 -20.96 -2.45 14.54
N TYR A 55 -21.73 -2.24 13.48
CA TYR A 55 -21.29 -2.51 12.12
C TYR A 55 -20.02 -1.72 11.80
N SER A 56 -19.02 -2.45 11.30
CA SER A 56 -17.76 -1.86 10.79
C SER A 56 -17.88 -1.51 9.31
N ILE A 57 -16.84 -0.89 8.76
CA ILE A 57 -16.69 -0.76 7.31
C ILE A 57 -16.52 -2.18 6.75
N ALA A 58 -17.24 -2.52 5.69
CA ALA A 58 -17.12 -3.81 5.03
C ALA A 58 -15.69 -4.01 4.50
N PRO A 59 -15.04 -5.16 4.75
CA PRO A 59 -13.67 -5.43 4.32
C PRO A 59 -13.49 -5.30 2.80
N GLU A 60 -14.49 -5.65 2.02
CA GLU A 60 -14.48 -5.52 0.57
C GLU A 60 -14.39 -4.06 0.13
N LYS A 61 -15.10 -3.15 0.82
CA LYS A 61 -15.02 -1.71 0.55
C LYS A 61 -13.65 -1.16 0.91
N LEU A 62 -13.07 -1.60 2.02
CA LEU A 62 -11.70 -1.21 2.43
C LEU A 62 -10.66 -1.67 1.41
N LEU A 63 -10.70 -2.93 0.98
CA LEU A 63 -9.74 -3.47 0.02
C LEU A 63 -9.89 -2.81 -1.36
N ARG A 64 -11.12 -2.50 -1.81
CA ARG A 64 -11.31 -1.70 -3.03
C ARG A 64 -10.75 -0.29 -2.88
N ALA A 65 -10.91 0.34 -1.73
CA ALA A 65 -10.38 1.68 -1.48
C ALA A 65 -8.84 1.67 -1.44
N LEU A 66 -8.20 0.67 -0.84
CA LEU A 66 -6.74 0.47 -0.87
C LEU A 66 -6.22 0.24 -2.29
N MET A 67 -6.91 -0.58 -3.07
CA MET A 67 -6.58 -0.78 -4.48
C MET A 67 -6.66 0.54 -5.27
N LEU A 68 -7.70 1.31 -5.04
CA LEU A 68 -7.87 2.63 -5.67
C LEU A 68 -6.73 3.59 -5.28
N GLN A 69 -6.37 3.59 -4.00
CA GLN A 69 -5.25 4.39 -3.50
C GLN A 69 -3.94 4.06 -4.22
N SER A 70 -3.68 2.77 -4.42
CA SER A 70 -2.50 2.29 -5.15
C SER A 70 -2.53 2.65 -6.63
N LEU A 71 -3.65 2.40 -7.32
CA LEU A 71 -3.80 2.65 -8.77
C LEU A 71 -3.66 4.14 -9.13
N TYR A 72 -4.14 5.02 -8.28
CA TYR A 72 -4.11 6.47 -8.54
C TYR A 72 -2.99 7.19 -7.77
N GLY A 73 -2.14 6.48 -7.05
CA GLY A 73 -1.02 7.05 -6.30
C GLY A 73 -1.46 8.07 -5.25
N ILE A 74 -2.61 7.85 -4.59
CA ILE A 74 -3.14 8.75 -3.57
C ILE A 74 -2.28 8.66 -2.31
N ARG A 75 -1.66 9.78 -1.93
CA ARG A 75 -0.58 9.81 -0.93
C ARG A 75 -1.02 9.55 0.50
N SER A 76 -2.27 9.82 0.84
CA SER A 76 -2.75 9.69 2.22
C SER A 76 -4.19 9.19 2.27
N GLU A 77 -4.52 8.48 3.35
CA GLU A 77 -5.89 8.01 3.61
C GLU A 77 -6.87 9.16 3.80
N ARG A 78 -6.42 10.29 4.35
CA ARG A 78 -7.24 11.50 4.43
C ARG A 78 -7.64 11.99 3.05
N GLN A 79 -6.70 12.06 2.12
CA GLN A 79 -6.95 12.44 0.74
C GLN A 79 -7.85 11.42 0.03
N LEU A 80 -7.66 10.11 0.30
CA LEU A 80 -8.54 9.07 -0.23
C LEU A 80 -9.99 9.27 0.25
N CYS A 81 -10.20 9.47 1.55
CA CYS A 81 -11.54 9.72 2.10
C CYS A 81 -12.17 11.00 1.50
N GLU A 82 -11.38 12.07 1.39
CA GLU A 82 -11.82 13.31 0.74
C GLU A 82 -12.24 13.08 -0.72
N HIS A 83 -11.46 12.32 -1.51
CA HIS A 83 -11.86 11.96 -2.87
C HIS A 83 -13.14 11.12 -2.89
N LEU A 84 -13.35 10.23 -1.95
CA LEU A 84 -14.56 9.42 -1.85
C LEU A 84 -15.80 10.27 -1.52
N GLU A 85 -15.65 11.46 -0.93
CA GLU A 85 -16.77 12.37 -0.67
C GLU A 85 -17.44 12.86 -1.95
N TYR A 86 -16.67 13.23 -2.97
CA TYR A 86 -17.19 13.93 -4.16
C TYR A 86 -16.88 13.24 -5.50
N ASN A 87 -16.00 12.24 -5.56
CA ASN A 87 -15.67 11.58 -6.81
C ASN A 87 -16.59 10.39 -7.07
N LEU A 88 -17.53 10.55 -7.98
CA LEU A 88 -18.52 9.52 -8.34
C LEU A 88 -17.89 8.24 -8.89
N LEU A 89 -16.80 8.34 -9.66
CA LEU A 89 -16.06 7.20 -10.17
C LEU A 89 -15.49 6.36 -9.01
N TYR A 90 -14.91 7.01 -8.02
CA TYR A 90 -14.31 6.34 -6.86
C TYR A 90 -15.38 5.73 -5.97
N ARG A 91 -16.48 6.44 -5.73
CA ARG A 91 -17.63 5.90 -4.98
C ARG A 91 -18.17 4.65 -5.66
N GLY A 92 -18.35 4.70 -6.99
CA GLY A 92 -18.80 3.56 -7.78
C GLY A 92 -17.85 2.37 -7.69
N PHE A 93 -16.55 2.59 -7.79
CA PHE A 93 -15.55 1.54 -7.70
C PHE A 93 -15.54 0.86 -6.31
N VAL A 94 -15.58 1.65 -5.24
CA VAL A 94 -15.57 1.16 -3.86
C VAL A 94 -16.91 0.53 -3.47
N GLY A 95 -18.00 0.97 -4.05
CA GLY A 95 -19.35 0.51 -3.73
C GLY A 95 -20.01 1.34 -2.63
N ILE A 96 -19.79 2.65 -2.64
CA ILE A 96 -20.44 3.63 -1.76
C ILE A 96 -21.53 4.31 -2.57
N SER A 97 -22.77 4.27 -2.09
CA SER A 97 -23.90 4.96 -2.75
C SER A 97 -23.73 6.49 -2.72
N MET A 98 -24.45 7.19 -3.58
CA MET A 98 -24.42 8.67 -3.60
C MET A 98 -24.87 9.28 -2.27
N ASP A 99 -25.82 8.63 -1.61
CA ASP A 99 -26.41 9.10 -0.34
C ASP A 99 -25.68 8.56 0.89
N ASP A 100 -24.77 7.59 0.72
CA ASP A 100 -23.99 7.04 1.83
C ASP A 100 -22.95 8.06 2.32
N ALA A 101 -22.83 8.22 3.64
CA ALA A 101 -21.70 8.94 4.23
C ALA A 101 -20.40 8.18 4.02
N VAL A 102 -19.33 8.90 3.75
CA VAL A 102 -17.99 8.33 3.72
C VAL A 102 -17.44 8.26 5.16
N TRP A 103 -16.67 7.23 5.45
CA TRP A 103 -16.00 7.08 6.74
C TRP A 103 -14.86 8.09 6.89
N ASP A 104 -14.55 8.44 8.12
CA ASP A 104 -13.39 9.27 8.43
C ASP A 104 -12.07 8.47 8.31
N HIS A 105 -10.96 9.19 8.10
CA HIS A 105 -9.66 8.60 7.89
C HIS A 105 -9.14 7.78 9.09
N ALA A 106 -9.49 8.15 10.35
CA ALA A 106 -9.04 7.40 11.52
C ALA A 106 -9.74 6.05 11.62
N SER A 107 -11.06 6.02 11.34
CA SER A 107 -11.80 4.76 11.20
C SER A 107 -11.24 3.89 10.09
N PHE A 108 -10.92 4.49 8.94
CA PHE A 108 -10.30 3.77 7.81
C PHE A 108 -8.97 3.14 8.23
N THR A 109 -8.06 3.91 8.84
CA THR A 109 -6.75 3.43 9.32
C THR A 109 -6.91 2.24 10.28
N THR A 110 -7.77 2.37 11.29
CA THR A 110 -8.00 1.29 12.28
C THR A 110 -8.48 -0.02 11.62
N HIS A 111 -9.40 0.08 10.67
CA HIS A 111 -9.93 -1.10 9.99
C HIS A 111 -8.94 -1.68 8.97
N ARG A 112 -8.15 -0.83 8.30
CA ARG A 112 -7.06 -1.27 7.44
C ARG A 112 -6.02 -2.07 8.23
N ASP A 113 -5.58 -1.55 9.38
CA ASP A 113 -4.55 -2.20 10.20
C ASP A 113 -5.01 -3.60 10.62
N ARG A 114 -6.27 -3.76 10.99
CA ARG A 114 -6.85 -5.09 11.25
C ARG A 114 -6.73 -6.03 10.04
N LEU A 115 -7.04 -5.56 8.82
CA LEU A 115 -6.90 -6.38 7.62
C LEU A 115 -5.45 -6.75 7.31
N MET A 116 -4.50 -5.84 7.61
CA MET A 116 -3.07 -6.09 7.45
C MET A 116 -2.55 -7.14 8.44
N GLU A 117 -2.98 -7.08 9.70
CA GLU A 117 -2.64 -8.06 10.75
C GLU A 117 -3.09 -9.49 10.39
N HIS A 118 -4.12 -9.62 9.57
CA HIS A 118 -4.65 -10.91 9.10
C HIS A 118 -4.27 -11.27 7.67
N ASP A 119 -3.21 -10.67 7.13
CA ASP A 119 -2.69 -10.94 5.78
C ASP A 119 -3.74 -10.83 4.64
N ALA A 120 -4.84 -10.10 4.85
CA ALA A 120 -5.92 -10.02 3.88
C ALA A 120 -5.48 -9.47 2.51
N VAL A 121 -4.51 -8.53 2.50
CA VAL A 121 -3.95 -7.98 1.26
C VAL A 121 -3.12 -9.03 0.53
N ARG A 122 -2.36 -9.85 1.25
CA ARG A 122 -1.60 -10.96 0.66
C ARG A 122 -2.50 -12.02 0.05
N THR A 123 -3.56 -12.39 0.76
CA THR A 123 -4.58 -13.34 0.26
C THR A 123 -5.26 -12.80 -1.00
N LEU A 124 -5.66 -11.53 -1.00
CA LEU A 124 -6.23 -10.88 -2.17
C LEU A 124 -5.27 -10.91 -3.36
N PHE A 125 -4.00 -10.57 -3.14
CA PHE A 125 -2.97 -10.63 -4.17
C PHE A 125 -2.84 -12.04 -4.75
N GLY A 126 -2.77 -13.07 -3.90
CA GLY A 126 -2.71 -14.47 -4.33
C GLY A 126 -3.92 -14.89 -5.19
N ASN A 127 -5.13 -14.46 -4.80
CA ASN A 127 -6.35 -14.74 -5.57
C ASN A 127 -6.34 -14.06 -6.94
N ILE A 128 -5.79 -12.85 -7.04
CA ILE A 128 -5.64 -12.14 -8.33
C ILE A 128 -4.61 -12.86 -9.22
N VAL A 129 -3.47 -13.27 -8.64
CA VAL A 129 -2.44 -14.04 -9.37
C VAL A 129 -3.01 -15.36 -9.88
N ALA A 130 -3.78 -16.09 -9.07
CA ALA A 130 -4.44 -17.31 -9.49
C ALA A 130 -5.44 -17.09 -10.65
N GLN A 131 -6.15 -15.96 -10.68
CA GLN A 131 -6.99 -15.60 -11.82
C GLN A 131 -6.16 -15.34 -13.08
N ALA A 132 -5.01 -14.67 -12.96
CA ALA A 132 -4.10 -14.44 -14.08
C ALA A 132 -3.52 -15.76 -14.62
N GLU A 133 -3.17 -16.68 -13.74
CA GLU A 133 -2.72 -18.03 -14.10
C GLU A 133 -3.80 -18.81 -14.84
N ALA A 134 -5.02 -18.83 -14.31
CA ALA A 134 -6.18 -19.47 -14.95
C ALA A 134 -6.52 -18.86 -16.32
N ALA A 135 -6.23 -17.59 -16.52
CA ALA A 135 -6.39 -16.90 -17.81
C ALA A 135 -5.21 -17.13 -18.77
N GLY A 136 -4.19 -17.93 -18.40
CA GLY A 136 -3.00 -18.20 -19.22
C GLY A 136 -2.08 -16.99 -19.41
N LEU A 137 -2.15 -16.01 -18.49
CA LEU A 137 -1.30 -14.80 -18.50
C LEU A 137 0.06 -15.00 -17.83
N LEU A 138 0.25 -16.13 -17.14
CA LEU A 138 1.52 -16.51 -16.53
C LEU A 138 2.16 -17.65 -17.34
N SER A 139 3.48 -17.57 -17.51
CA SER A 139 4.29 -18.63 -18.11
C SER A 139 5.42 -19.02 -17.15
N ASP A 140 5.95 -20.24 -17.33
CA ASP A 140 7.07 -20.74 -16.52
C ASP A 140 8.44 -20.51 -17.19
N GLU A 141 8.48 -19.77 -18.30
CA GLU A 141 9.67 -19.74 -19.15
C GLU A 141 10.70 -18.68 -18.73
N HIS A 142 10.27 -17.45 -18.50
CA HIS A 142 11.20 -16.35 -18.25
C HIS A 142 10.68 -15.37 -17.19
N PHE A 143 11.49 -15.15 -16.15
CA PHE A 143 11.21 -14.19 -15.09
C PHE A 143 12.35 -13.19 -14.94
N CYS A 144 11.99 -11.95 -14.68
CA CYS A 144 12.91 -10.92 -14.18
C CYS A 144 12.72 -10.71 -12.70
N VAL A 145 13.81 -10.58 -11.96
CA VAL A 145 13.80 -10.19 -10.56
C VAL A 145 14.45 -8.83 -10.44
N ASP A 146 13.72 -7.88 -9.88
CA ASP A 146 14.28 -6.56 -9.54
C ASP A 146 14.23 -6.31 -8.05
N GLY A 147 15.34 -5.82 -7.50
CA GLY A 147 15.48 -5.49 -6.10
C GLY A 147 15.45 -3.98 -5.89
N THR A 148 14.57 -3.49 -5.04
CA THR A 148 14.51 -2.09 -4.67
C THR A 148 14.67 -1.88 -3.17
N LEU A 149 15.26 -0.74 -2.77
CA LEU A 149 15.38 -0.36 -1.38
C LEU A 149 14.19 0.52 -0.98
N ILE A 150 13.45 0.07 0.02
CA ILE A 150 12.36 0.81 0.63
C ILE A 150 12.87 1.41 1.93
N ARG A 151 12.86 2.74 2.05
CA ARG A 151 13.31 3.42 3.28
C ARG A 151 12.35 3.12 4.43
N ALA A 152 12.92 2.66 5.55
CA ALA A 152 12.18 2.54 6.79
C ALA A 152 11.82 3.93 7.34
N TRP A 153 10.74 3.99 8.12
CA TRP A 153 10.34 5.23 8.82
C TRP A 153 11.34 5.64 9.91
N ALA A 154 12.25 4.74 10.28
CA ALA A 154 13.26 4.98 11.30
C ALA A 154 14.30 6.02 10.88
N SER A 155 14.64 6.92 11.79
CA SER A 155 15.71 7.90 11.59
C SER A 155 17.10 7.28 11.84
N ASN A 156 18.13 7.76 11.14
CA ASN A 156 19.52 7.40 11.43
C ASN A 156 19.94 7.70 12.89
N LYS A 157 19.22 8.60 13.58
CA LYS A 157 19.43 8.90 15.00
C LYS A 157 19.00 7.78 15.95
N SER A 158 18.14 6.87 15.48
CA SER A 158 17.68 5.72 16.25
C SER A 158 18.64 4.55 16.22
N LEU A 159 19.71 4.62 15.43
CA LEU A 159 20.70 3.58 15.28
C LEU A 159 21.55 3.43 16.55
N VAL A 160 21.60 2.22 17.08
CA VAL A 160 22.43 1.81 18.23
C VAL A 160 23.27 0.60 17.85
N PRO A 161 24.45 0.39 18.50
CA PRO A 161 25.21 -0.83 18.31
C PRO A 161 24.36 -2.06 18.70
N ARG A 162 24.45 -3.14 17.92
CA ARG A 162 23.68 -4.38 18.15
C ARG A 162 24.04 -5.06 19.46
N ASP A 163 25.29 -4.94 19.89
CA ASP A 163 25.84 -5.62 21.07
C ASP A 163 25.62 -4.85 22.39
N GLY A 164 24.77 -3.82 22.38
CA GLY A 164 24.39 -3.09 23.61
C GLY A 164 25.51 -2.23 24.22
N GLU A 165 26.68 -2.13 23.61
CA GLU A 165 27.69 -1.18 24.04
C GLU A 165 27.20 0.25 23.79
N PRO A 166 27.21 1.12 24.81
CA PRO A 166 26.84 2.50 24.61
C PRO A 166 27.78 3.13 23.56
N PRO A 167 27.26 3.98 22.65
CA PRO A 167 28.12 4.69 21.71
C PRO A 167 29.20 5.41 22.53
N PRO A 168 30.47 5.39 22.08
CA PRO A 168 31.54 6.05 22.79
C PRO A 168 31.13 7.48 23.09
N THR A 169 31.17 7.83 24.36
CA THR A 169 30.86 9.19 24.84
C THR A 169 31.64 10.19 23.96
N ARG A 170 30.94 11.18 23.42
CA ARG A 170 31.54 12.25 22.63
C ARG A 170 32.82 12.70 23.31
N GLY A 171 33.97 12.37 22.74
CA GLY A 171 35.22 12.99 23.08
C GLY A 171 35.15 14.52 22.88
N PRO A 172 36.04 15.29 23.54
CA PRO A 172 36.04 16.73 23.42
C PRO A 172 36.08 17.14 21.94
N LYS A 173 35.32 18.18 21.60
CA LYS A 173 35.04 18.64 20.22
C LYS A 173 36.27 18.86 19.32
N ASN A 174 37.47 18.80 19.85
CA ASN A 174 38.74 19.10 19.16
C ASN A 174 39.71 17.92 19.15
N ASN A 175 39.29 16.68 19.37
CA ASN A 175 40.19 15.56 19.29
C ASN A 175 40.12 14.91 17.88
N PRO A 176 41.11 15.12 17.00
CA PRO A 176 41.15 14.52 15.68
C PRO A 176 41.38 13.01 15.66
N GLU A 177 41.77 12.40 16.82
CA GLU A 177 42.11 10.98 16.93
C GLU A 177 40.93 10.05 17.20
N VAL A 178 39.73 10.58 17.47
CA VAL A 178 38.53 9.72 17.53
C VAL A 178 38.09 9.45 16.10
N ASP A 179 38.73 8.49 15.48
CA ASP A 179 38.48 8.13 14.11
C ASP A 179 37.10 7.43 13.98
N PHE A 180 36.11 8.23 13.72
CA PHE A 180 34.80 7.78 13.28
C PHE A 180 34.88 6.91 12.00
N LYS A 181 36.03 6.87 11.36
CA LYS A 181 36.29 6.21 10.08
C LYS A 181 36.98 4.86 10.21
N ASN A 182 37.63 4.55 11.34
CA ASN A 182 38.36 3.29 11.50
C ASN A 182 37.52 2.12 12.02
N GLN A 183 36.28 2.33 12.44
CA GLN A 183 35.35 1.22 12.58
C GLN A 183 34.85 0.84 11.22
N THR A 184 35.25 -0.31 10.72
CA THR A 184 34.66 -0.95 9.53
C THR A 184 33.19 -1.19 9.83
N ARG A 185 32.34 -0.24 9.46
CA ARG A 185 30.91 -0.35 9.62
C ARG A 185 30.43 -1.45 8.68
N LYS A 186 30.24 -2.64 9.23
CA LYS A 186 29.49 -3.70 8.58
C LYS A 186 28.01 -3.34 8.67
N ASN A 187 27.23 -3.66 7.65
CA ASN A 187 25.78 -3.44 7.64
C ASN A 187 25.05 -4.12 8.80
N ASP A 188 25.68 -5.08 9.45
CA ASP A 188 25.15 -5.89 10.53
C ASP A 188 25.34 -5.26 11.93
N THR A 189 26.09 -4.15 12.03
CA THR A 189 26.52 -3.62 13.33
C THR A 189 25.51 -2.68 14.00
N PRO A 190 24.86 -1.71 13.31
CA PRO A 190 23.87 -0.84 13.94
C PRO A 190 22.45 -1.35 13.70
N VAL A 191 21.66 -1.36 14.77
CA VAL A 191 20.23 -1.69 14.75
C VAL A 191 19.43 -0.46 15.13
N SER A 192 18.31 -0.22 14.49
CA SER A 192 17.41 0.87 14.86
C SER A 192 16.57 0.47 16.08
N LYS A 193 16.50 1.36 17.09
CA LYS A 193 15.58 1.17 18.22
C LYS A 193 14.11 1.30 17.82
N THR A 194 13.83 2.10 16.80
CA THR A 194 12.47 2.37 16.34
C THR A 194 11.96 1.26 15.42
N ASP A 195 12.87 0.65 14.66
CA ASP A 195 12.56 -0.36 13.66
C ASP A 195 13.74 -1.37 13.61
N PRO A 196 13.74 -2.39 14.48
CA PRO A 196 14.86 -3.32 14.62
C PRO A 196 15.10 -4.20 13.38
N GLU A 197 14.10 -4.39 12.55
CA GLU A 197 14.18 -5.22 11.35
C GLU A 197 14.78 -4.48 10.16
N ALA A 198 14.74 -3.14 10.17
CA ALA A 198 15.32 -2.34 9.10
C ALA A 198 16.84 -2.39 9.10
N MET A 199 17.42 -2.77 7.98
CA MET A 199 18.86 -2.84 7.78
C MET A 199 19.43 -1.55 7.21
N LEU A 200 20.66 -1.20 7.61
CA LEU A 200 21.36 -0.03 7.07
C LEU A 200 21.85 -0.32 5.65
N ALA A 201 21.20 0.26 4.65
CA ALA A 201 21.53 0.07 3.25
C ALA A 201 21.78 1.39 2.50
N ARG A 202 22.50 1.31 1.38
CA ARG A 202 22.72 2.43 0.46
C ARG A 202 22.59 1.95 -0.98
N LYS A 203 22.03 2.77 -1.85
CA LYS A 203 21.83 2.43 -3.25
C LYS A 203 23.16 2.57 -4.06
N SER A 204 24.00 3.53 -3.71
CA SER A 204 25.26 3.77 -4.39
C SER A 204 26.37 4.15 -3.40
N LYS A 205 27.64 4.12 -3.88
CA LYS A 205 28.80 4.50 -3.04
C LYS A 205 28.77 5.96 -2.61
N ASN A 206 28.09 6.82 -3.37
CA ASN A 206 28.04 8.27 -3.15
C ASN A 206 26.85 8.72 -2.30
N GLU A 207 25.94 7.81 -1.97
CA GLU A 207 24.77 8.11 -1.14
C GLU A 207 25.01 7.69 0.32
N GLY A 208 24.37 8.42 1.23
CA GLY A 208 24.34 8.06 2.64
C GLY A 208 23.57 6.76 2.85
N ALA A 209 23.97 5.96 3.84
CA ALA A 209 23.23 4.78 4.24
C ALA A 209 22.03 5.17 5.10
N TYR A 210 20.87 4.51 4.87
CA TYR A 210 19.64 4.71 5.61
C TYR A 210 19.05 3.37 6.05
N PRO A 211 18.33 3.33 7.19
CA PRO A 211 17.52 2.16 7.55
C PRO A 211 16.54 1.86 6.41
N SER A 212 16.58 0.65 5.88
CA SER A 212 15.83 0.27 4.69
C SER A 212 15.49 -1.21 4.71
N TYR A 213 14.44 -1.56 3.99
CA TYR A 213 14.10 -2.92 3.62
C TYR A 213 14.47 -3.17 2.16
N THR A 214 14.80 -4.40 1.83
CA THR A 214 14.98 -4.80 0.43
C THR A 214 13.71 -5.49 -0.03
N SER A 215 13.11 -4.98 -1.10
CA SER A 215 11.96 -5.62 -1.74
C SER A 215 12.40 -6.20 -3.07
N HIS A 216 12.07 -7.47 -3.29
CA HIS A 216 12.30 -8.16 -4.56
C HIS A 216 10.96 -8.43 -5.22
N VAL A 217 10.83 -7.97 -6.45
CA VAL A 217 9.63 -8.21 -7.28
C VAL A 217 10.01 -9.19 -8.36
N LEU A 218 9.30 -10.31 -8.39
CA LEU A 218 9.38 -11.27 -9.49
C LEU A 218 8.34 -10.86 -10.54
N MET A 219 8.75 -10.72 -11.78
CA MET A 219 7.88 -10.33 -12.90
C MET A 219 8.04 -11.32 -14.04
N GLU A 220 6.93 -11.74 -14.59
CA GLU A 220 6.91 -12.57 -15.81
C GLU A 220 7.13 -11.68 -17.03
N ASN A 221 7.97 -12.12 -17.99
CA ASN A 221 8.43 -11.27 -19.10
C ASN A 221 7.45 -11.16 -20.27
N ARG A 222 6.63 -12.16 -20.51
CA ARG A 222 5.68 -12.17 -21.62
C ARG A 222 4.47 -11.30 -21.35
N SER A 223 3.91 -11.48 -20.16
CA SER A 223 2.82 -10.67 -19.64
C SER A 223 3.33 -10.01 -18.38
N PRO A 224 3.42 -8.66 -18.26
CA PRO A 224 4.05 -7.99 -17.13
C PRO A 224 3.21 -8.14 -15.84
N VAL A 225 3.03 -9.38 -15.43
CA VAL A 225 2.37 -9.78 -14.19
C VAL A 225 3.41 -10.13 -13.15
N SER A 226 3.26 -9.62 -11.95
CA SER A 226 4.13 -9.94 -10.81
C SER A 226 3.52 -11.08 -10.00
N PRO A 227 4.02 -12.33 -10.12
CA PRO A 227 3.48 -13.47 -9.37
C PRO A 227 3.86 -13.45 -7.90
N SER A 228 4.92 -12.76 -7.52
CA SER A 228 5.31 -12.65 -6.12
C SER A 228 6.11 -11.39 -5.80
N VAL A 229 5.99 -10.94 -4.55
CA VAL A 229 6.81 -9.88 -3.96
C VAL A 229 7.34 -10.40 -2.63
N CYS A 230 8.65 -10.34 -2.43
CA CYS A 230 9.31 -10.67 -1.17
C CYS A 230 10.00 -9.42 -0.62
N SER A 231 9.82 -9.13 0.67
CA SER A 231 10.53 -8.06 1.39
C SER A 231 11.35 -8.68 2.53
N CYS A 232 12.61 -8.28 2.62
CA CYS A 232 13.54 -8.65 3.69
C CYS A 232 14.04 -7.41 4.41
#